data_b77f2ed028363e8f1dc08b64b3c490f1
#
_entry.id   b77f2ed028363e8f1dc08b64b3c490f1
#
_cell.length_a   1.000
_cell.length_b   1.000
_cell.length_c   1.000
_cell.angle_alpha   90.00
_cell.angle_beta   90.00
_cell.angle_gamma   90.00
#
_symmetry.space_group_name_H-M   'P 1'
#
loop_
_entity.id
_entity.type
_entity.pdbx_description
1 polymer ?
#
loop_
_entity_poly.entity_id
_entity_poly.type
_entity_poly.pdbx_seq_one_letter_code
_entity_poly.pdbx_strand_id
1 'polypeptide(L)'
;MKVEHREVNDVEPPILANNIVKIGTFKIDSHGTRQGERFLKKAFDYCIYNSADVCYVTLYSKQEGLIKLFQKYGFVKYGEKEGTNAEGNEIVMLKNFDVIVGDIFKDYPLIDRKNGNKHILSIYPQYHSVMFPDSILKTENANILSDVTYTNSIHKTYVCRMKDTLNFSKGDILVVYRTAEPRKSAEYSSVATSICVVEDVKSQAGYEDFEAFYSDVSTYSVFNKNDLRKWYDIGGCIVIKMTYNIALNRRITRHDLIENIGIPRTAYWGCMKISNEIFDKIVEAGEVDESFIIH
;
A
#
# COMPACT_ATOMS: atom_id res chain seq x y z
N MET A 1 -1.09 -18.26 8.91
CA MET A 1 -0.80 -17.41 10.09
C MET A 1 -1.56 -17.96 11.28
N LYS A 2 -1.10 -17.70 12.49
CA LYS A 2 -1.72 -18.17 13.72
C LYS A 2 -1.74 -17.01 14.71
N VAL A 3 -2.88 -16.82 15.40
CA VAL A 3 -2.98 -15.90 16.54
C VAL A 3 -2.60 -16.67 17.79
N GLU A 4 -1.71 -16.12 18.58
CA GLU A 4 -1.26 -16.62 19.88
C GLU A 4 -1.55 -15.53 20.91
N HIS A 5 -1.92 -15.90 22.13
CA HIS A 5 -2.33 -14.95 23.15
C HIS A 5 -1.36 -14.98 24.32
N ARG A 6 -1.00 -13.79 24.80
CA ARG A 6 -0.23 -13.49 25.99
C ARG A 6 1.25 -13.84 25.96
N GLU A 7 1.64 -15.05 25.53
CA GLU A 7 3.03 -15.47 25.68
C GLU A 7 3.43 -16.51 24.61
N VAL A 8 4.63 -16.37 24.07
CA VAL A 8 5.29 -17.35 23.20
C VAL A 8 6.60 -17.75 23.86
N ASN A 9 6.67 -18.98 24.36
CA ASN A 9 7.76 -19.52 25.18
C ASN A 9 8.75 -20.39 24.40
N ASP A 10 8.49 -20.67 23.13
CA ASP A 10 9.37 -21.47 22.26
C ASP A 10 10.42 -20.61 21.53
N VAL A 11 10.62 -19.39 22.01
CA VAL A 11 11.61 -18.42 21.53
C VAL A 11 12.36 -17.80 22.72
N GLU A 12 13.60 -17.36 22.53
CA GLU A 12 14.42 -16.73 23.55
C GLU A 12 14.89 -15.35 23.08
N PRO A 13 14.53 -14.25 23.80
CA PRO A 13 13.62 -14.22 24.96
C PRO A 13 12.16 -14.50 24.60
N PRO A 14 11.29 -14.89 25.56
CA PRO A 14 9.87 -15.07 25.34
C PRO A 14 9.18 -13.79 24.82
N ILE A 15 8.22 -13.94 23.89
CA ILE A 15 7.43 -12.80 23.43
C ILE A 15 6.20 -12.65 24.31
N LEU A 16 6.02 -11.44 24.88
CA LEU A 16 4.90 -11.10 25.74
C LEU A 16 4.08 -9.98 25.10
N ALA A 17 2.82 -10.24 24.76
CA ALA A 17 1.85 -9.25 24.25
C ALA A 17 0.43 -9.83 24.32
N ASN A 18 -0.61 -8.99 24.29
CA ASN A 18 -1.98 -9.51 24.37
C ASN A 18 -2.37 -10.32 23.14
N ASN A 19 -2.06 -9.79 21.95
CA ASN A 19 -2.35 -10.43 20.66
C ASN A 19 -1.06 -10.55 19.84
N ILE A 20 -0.60 -11.78 19.66
CA ILE A 20 0.62 -12.09 18.93
C ILE A 20 0.23 -12.82 17.64
N VAL A 21 0.66 -12.34 16.48
CA VAL A 21 0.48 -13.05 15.22
C VAL A 21 1.79 -13.67 14.78
N LYS A 22 1.77 -14.99 14.55
CA LYS A 22 2.89 -15.72 13.95
C LYS A 22 2.68 -15.85 12.45
N ILE A 23 3.67 -15.40 11.68
CA ILE A 23 3.82 -15.80 10.27
C ILE A 23 4.51 -17.17 10.28
N GLY A 24 3.78 -18.21 9.92
CA GLY A 24 4.33 -19.57 9.83
C GLY A 24 5.28 -19.71 8.65
N THR A 25 4.98 -20.63 7.72
CA THR A 25 5.81 -20.81 6.53
C THR A 25 5.65 -19.63 5.57
N PHE A 26 6.76 -18.95 5.26
CA PHE A 26 6.82 -17.90 4.25
C PHE A 26 7.78 -18.34 3.15
N LYS A 27 7.25 -19.04 2.14
CA LYS A 27 8.02 -19.55 1.01
C LYS A 27 7.43 -19.03 -0.30
N ILE A 28 8.29 -18.54 -1.18
CA ILE A 28 7.92 -18.04 -2.50
C ILE A 28 8.88 -18.63 -3.51
N ASP A 29 8.32 -19.37 -4.47
CA ASP A 29 9.10 -20.04 -5.51
C ASP A 29 9.33 -19.14 -6.74
N SER A 30 8.49 -18.11 -6.95
CA SER A 30 8.66 -17.16 -8.05
C SER A 30 9.61 -16.02 -7.68
N HIS A 31 10.57 -15.75 -8.55
CA HIS A 31 11.52 -14.65 -8.40
C HIS A 31 11.20 -13.53 -9.37
N GLY A 32 11.37 -12.27 -8.91
CA GLY A 32 11.26 -11.09 -9.76
C GLY A 32 9.88 -10.41 -9.83
N THR A 33 8.80 -11.08 -9.42
CA THR A 33 7.42 -10.54 -9.50
C THR A 33 6.90 -9.91 -8.20
N ARG A 34 7.75 -9.75 -7.19
CA ARG A 34 7.42 -9.13 -5.90
C ARG A 34 6.26 -9.79 -5.11
N GLN A 35 6.00 -11.05 -5.35
CA GLN A 35 4.98 -11.80 -4.58
C GLN A 35 5.22 -11.74 -3.07
N GLY A 36 6.49 -11.64 -2.61
CA GLY A 36 6.81 -11.47 -1.20
C GLY A 36 6.17 -10.25 -0.58
N GLU A 37 6.18 -9.12 -1.28
CA GLU A 37 5.51 -7.90 -0.82
C GLU A 37 3.99 -8.09 -0.74
N ARG A 38 3.38 -8.78 -1.72
CA ARG A 38 1.95 -9.08 -1.70
C ARG A 38 1.54 -9.96 -0.51
N PHE A 39 2.31 -11.03 -0.26
CA PHE A 39 2.06 -11.89 0.90
C PHE A 39 2.27 -11.15 2.21
N LEU A 40 3.30 -10.30 2.29
CA LEU A 40 3.55 -9.48 3.47
C LEU A 40 2.39 -8.50 3.72
N LYS A 41 1.87 -7.85 2.67
CA LYS A 41 0.66 -7.01 2.79
C LYS A 41 -0.50 -7.81 3.37
N LYS A 42 -0.78 -9.01 2.84
CA LYS A 42 -1.85 -9.88 3.38
C LYS A 42 -1.61 -10.31 4.82
N ALA A 43 -0.34 -10.52 5.20
CA ALA A 43 0.00 -10.81 6.59
C ALA A 43 -0.29 -9.61 7.50
N PHE A 44 0.05 -8.40 7.07
CA PHE A 44 -0.27 -7.19 7.82
C PHE A 44 -1.78 -6.91 7.89
N ASP A 45 -2.52 -7.07 6.78
CA ASP A 45 -3.98 -6.97 6.79
C ASP A 45 -4.59 -7.93 7.82
N TYR A 46 -4.05 -9.16 7.91
CA TYR A 46 -4.48 -10.13 8.93
C TYR A 46 -4.09 -9.73 10.36
N CYS A 47 -2.91 -9.14 10.56
CA CYS A 47 -2.48 -8.63 11.87
C CYS A 47 -3.45 -7.54 12.36
N ILE A 48 -3.75 -6.57 11.50
CA ILE A 48 -4.66 -5.48 11.82
C ILE A 48 -6.07 -6.01 12.14
N TYR A 49 -6.61 -6.87 11.27
CA TYR A 49 -7.93 -7.47 11.50
C TYR A 49 -8.05 -8.22 12.83
N ASN A 50 -6.94 -8.79 13.34
CA ASN A 50 -6.90 -9.47 14.63
C ASN A 50 -6.39 -8.58 15.77
N SER A 51 -6.29 -7.26 15.57
CA SER A 51 -5.78 -6.29 16.56
C SER A 51 -4.46 -6.76 17.19
N ALA A 52 -3.52 -7.20 16.35
CA ALA A 52 -2.24 -7.70 16.81
C ALA A 52 -1.36 -6.58 17.37
N ASP A 53 -0.87 -6.73 18.58
CA ASP A 53 0.14 -5.84 19.16
C ASP A 53 1.49 -6.07 18.47
N VAL A 54 1.80 -7.36 18.21
CA VAL A 54 3.06 -7.76 17.58
C VAL A 54 2.85 -8.85 16.53
N CYS A 55 3.73 -8.84 15.54
CA CYS A 55 3.84 -9.90 14.56
C CYS A 55 5.26 -10.44 14.53
N TYR A 56 5.44 -11.77 14.52
CA TYR A 56 6.76 -12.36 14.43
C TYR A 56 6.85 -13.46 13.36
N VAL A 57 8.07 -13.70 12.93
CA VAL A 57 8.43 -14.76 11.99
C VAL A 57 9.76 -15.37 12.41
N THR A 58 9.91 -16.68 12.19
CA THR A 58 11.19 -17.37 12.41
C THR A 58 11.82 -17.70 11.06
N LEU A 59 13.12 -17.43 10.92
CA LEU A 59 13.86 -17.54 9.66
C LEU A 59 15.26 -18.09 9.94
N TYR A 60 15.77 -18.90 9.03
CA TYR A 60 17.19 -19.31 9.08
C TYR A 60 18.09 -18.18 8.54
N SER A 61 19.30 -18.07 9.10
CA SER A 61 20.27 -17.01 8.74
C SER A 61 20.59 -16.99 7.24
N LYS A 62 20.54 -18.14 6.56
CA LYS A 62 20.76 -18.25 5.11
C LYS A 62 19.66 -17.58 4.26
N GLN A 63 18.51 -17.24 4.83
CA GLN A 63 17.39 -16.62 4.14
C GLN A 63 17.52 -15.08 4.08
N GLU A 64 18.71 -14.58 3.72
CA GLU A 64 19.05 -13.16 3.72
C GLU A 64 18.04 -12.27 2.97
N GLY A 65 17.52 -12.75 1.84
CA GLY A 65 16.52 -12.00 1.05
C GLY A 65 15.22 -11.76 1.81
N LEU A 66 14.76 -12.77 2.57
CA LEU A 66 13.57 -12.63 3.42
C LEU A 66 13.86 -11.74 4.63
N ILE A 67 15.01 -11.89 5.26
CA ILE A 67 15.43 -11.03 6.38
C ILE A 67 15.43 -9.57 5.96
N LYS A 68 16.04 -9.24 4.80
CA LYS A 68 16.04 -7.87 4.24
C LYS A 68 14.62 -7.37 3.93
N LEU A 69 13.74 -8.24 3.40
CA LEU A 69 12.35 -7.89 3.14
C LEU A 69 11.62 -7.53 4.44
N PHE A 70 11.71 -8.36 5.47
CA PHE A 70 11.07 -8.09 6.76
C PHE A 70 11.65 -6.84 7.44
N GLN A 71 12.98 -6.64 7.40
CA GLN A 71 13.64 -5.44 7.94
C GLN A 71 13.16 -4.17 7.26
N LYS A 72 12.98 -4.19 5.94
CA LYS A 72 12.43 -3.04 5.17
C LYS A 72 11.08 -2.59 5.73
N TYR A 73 10.25 -3.54 6.17
CA TYR A 73 8.91 -3.28 6.69
C TYR A 73 8.81 -3.31 8.21
N GLY A 74 9.90 -2.98 8.90
CA GLY A 74 9.91 -2.67 10.32
C GLY A 74 10.08 -3.85 11.26
N PHE A 75 10.35 -5.04 10.75
CA PHE A 75 10.77 -6.14 11.62
C PHE A 75 12.21 -5.94 12.07
N VAL A 76 12.47 -6.22 13.34
CA VAL A 76 13.81 -6.21 13.94
C VAL A 76 14.19 -7.60 14.45
N LYS A 77 15.47 -7.91 14.49
CA LYS A 77 15.92 -9.13 15.17
C LYS A 77 15.57 -9.00 16.65
N TYR A 78 14.78 -9.94 17.14
CA TYR A 78 14.29 -9.98 18.54
C TYR A 78 15.05 -11.00 19.36
N GLY A 79 15.25 -12.20 18.83
CA GLY A 79 15.87 -13.30 19.55
C GLY A 79 16.11 -14.50 18.65
N GLU A 80 16.11 -15.67 19.25
CA GLU A 80 16.35 -16.93 18.57
C GLU A 80 15.35 -18.00 19.01
N LYS A 81 15.13 -18.98 18.17
CA LYS A 81 14.36 -20.17 18.45
C LYS A 81 15.24 -21.39 18.18
N GLU A 82 15.22 -22.37 19.10
CA GLU A 82 15.92 -23.63 18.90
C GLU A 82 15.41 -24.33 17.64
N GLY A 83 16.33 -24.64 16.75
CA GLY A 83 16.02 -25.33 15.50
C GLY A 83 15.78 -26.82 15.71
N THR A 84 14.84 -27.37 14.98
CA THR A 84 14.48 -28.79 15.04
C THR A 84 15.25 -29.64 14.01
N ASN A 85 16.13 -29.04 13.22
CA ASN A 85 16.87 -29.68 12.15
C ASN A 85 18.37 -29.31 12.14
N ALA A 86 19.14 -29.86 11.22
CA ALA A 86 20.57 -29.64 11.08
C ALA A 86 20.96 -28.19 10.67
N GLU A 87 19.99 -27.29 10.43
CA GLU A 87 20.25 -25.91 10.02
C GLU A 87 20.55 -24.96 11.21
N GLY A 88 20.44 -25.46 12.44
CA GLY A 88 20.70 -24.68 13.66
C GLY A 88 19.50 -23.83 14.10
N ASN A 89 19.78 -22.81 14.92
CA ASN A 89 18.75 -21.94 15.46
C ASN A 89 18.12 -21.04 14.40
N GLU A 90 16.85 -20.78 14.55
CA GLU A 90 16.11 -19.81 13.75
C GLU A 90 16.21 -18.40 14.36
N ILE A 91 16.42 -17.40 13.54
CA ILE A 91 16.34 -15.99 13.93
C ILE A 91 14.87 -15.62 14.10
N VAL A 92 14.50 -15.04 15.23
CA VAL A 92 13.18 -14.48 15.47
C VAL A 92 13.20 -13.02 15.06
N MET A 93 12.39 -12.68 14.05
CA MET A 93 12.14 -11.30 13.62
C MET A 93 10.78 -10.86 14.12
N LEU A 94 10.70 -9.69 14.75
CA LEU A 94 9.49 -9.17 15.39
C LEU A 94 9.20 -7.75 14.91
N LYS A 95 7.93 -7.46 14.62
CA LYS A 95 7.39 -6.13 14.40
C LYS A 95 6.36 -5.81 15.48
N ASN A 96 6.54 -4.68 16.15
CA ASN A 96 5.58 -4.12 17.08
C ASN A 96 4.77 -3.03 16.37
N PHE A 97 3.42 -3.12 16.40
CA PHE A 97 2.53 -2.16 15.75
C PHE A 97 2.29 -0.90 16.61
N ASP A 98 2.60 -0.93 17.92
CA ASP A 98 2.49 0.24 18.79
C ASP A 98 3.71 1.19 18.68
N VAL A 99 4.78 0.73 18.03
CA VAL A 99 6.02 1.50 17.88
C VAL A 99 6.07 2.17 16.52
N ILE A 100 5.97 3.49 16.51
CA ILE A 100 6.03 4.33 15.31
C ILE A 100 7.38 5.02 15.27
N VAL A 101 8.07 4.88 14.15
CA VAL A 101 9.42 5.43 13.95
C VAL A 101 9.46 6.61 12.96
N GLY A 102 8.34 6.97 12.34
CA GLY A 102 8.24 8.05 11.36
C GLY A 102 8.82 7.70 9.98
N ASP A 103 8.93 6.41 9.67
CA ASP A 103 9.39 5.91 8.38
C ASP A 103 8.25 5.17 7.66
N ILE A 104 7.86 5.65 6.48
CA ILE A 104 6.71 5.15 5.70
C ILE A 104 6.78 3.62 5.49
N PHE A 105 7.97 3.07 5.35
CA PHE A 105 8.14 1.64 5.09
C PHE A 105 8.15 0.82 6.38
N LYS A 106 8.86 1.32 7.40
CA LYS A 106 8.94 0.63 8.69
C LYS A 106 7.62 0.68 9.45
N ASP A 107 6.88 1.77 9.32
CA ASP A 107 5.56 1.93 9.93
C ASP A 107 4.43 1.29 9.10
N TYR A 108 4.70 0.91 7.83
CA TYR A 108 3.74 0.22 6.98
C TYR A 108 3.10 -0.99 7.69
N PRO A 109 1.79 -1.24 7.64
CA PRO A 109 0.77 -0.59 6.80
C PRO A 109 0.11 0.64 7.45
N LEU A 110 0.56 1.06 8.63
CA LEU A 110 -0.04 2.14 9.41
C LEU A 110 0.03 3.47 8.68
N ILE A 111 -0.93 4.34 8.96
CA ILE A 111 -1.05 5.68 8.38
C ILE A 111 -1.06 6.69 9.51
N ASP A 112 -0.10 7.61 9.52
CA ASP A 112 -0.08 8.72 10.46
C ASP A 112 -1.07 9.80 10.01
N ARG A 113 -2.20 9.88 10.72
CA ARG A 113 -3.26 10.83 10.44
C ARG A 113 -2.85 12.28 10.68
N LYS A 114 -1.97 12.55 11.64
CA LYS A 114 -1.56 13.91 12.01
C LYS A 114 -0.60 14.50 11.00
N ASN A 115 0.25 13.68 10.44
CA ASN A 115 1.25 14.10 9.47
C ASN A 115 0.75 13.99 8.02
N GLY A 116 1.22 14.91 7.19
CA GLY A 116 0.89 14.95 5.77
C GLY A 116 -0.50 15.53 5.45
N ASN A 117 -0.61 16.09 4.27
CA ASN A 117 -1.88 16.53 3.71
C ASN A 117 -2.66 15.34 3.19
N LYS A 118 -3.97 15.51 3.02
CA LYS A 118 -4.87 14.49 2.47
C LYS A 118 -5.39 14.95 1.13
N HIS A 119 -5.35 14.04 0.16
CA HIS A 119 -5.75 14.33 -1.21
C HIS A 119 -6.60 13.20 -1.78
N ILE A 120 -7.49 13.53 -2.71
CA ILE A 120 -8.09 12.56 -3.63
C ILE A 120 -7.23 12.54 -4.88
N LEU A 121 -6.90 11.36 -5.37
CA LEU A 121 -6.18 11.13 -6.62
C LEU A 121 -7.00 10.26 -7.56
N SER A 122 -7.39 10.81 -8.70
CA SER A 122 -8.11 10.08 -9.73
C SER A 122 -7.19 9.18 -10.54
N ILE A 123 -7.64 7.95 -10.73
CA ILE A 123 -6.97 6.95 -11.57
C ILE A 123 -8.02 6.35 -12.53
N TYR A 124 -7.66 6.23 -13.80
CA TYR A 124 -8.55 5.61 -14.80
C TYR A 124 -8.75 4.12 -14.53
N PRO A 125 -9.95 3.57 -14.82
CA PRO A 125 -10.32 2.18 -14.54
C PRO A 125 -9.30 1.16 -15.03
N GLN A 126 -8.80 1.32 -16.26
CA GLN A 126 -7.85 0.42 -16.91
C GLN A 126 -6.50 0.30 -16.18
N TYR A 127 -6.09 1.32 -15.44
CA TYR A 127 -4.87 1.31 -14.64
C TYR A 127 -5.14 0.92 -13.20
N HIS A 128 -6.27 1.38 -12.65
CA HIS A 128 -6.65 1.16 -11.27
C HIS A 128 -6.71 -0.32 -10.91
N SER A 129 -7.47 -1.11 -11.66
CA SER A 129 -7.80 -2.49 -11.28
C SER A 129 -6.58 -3.42 -11.28
N VAL A 130 -5.60 -3.16 -12.15
CA VAL A 130 -4.35 -3.93 -12.16
C VAL A 130 -3.32 -3.44 -11.15
N MET A 131 -3.37 -2.16 -10.76
CA MET A 131 -2.48 -1.60 -9.72
C MET A 131 -2.93 -1.98 -8.30
N PHE A 132 -4.24 -2.06 -8.06
CA PHE A 132 -4.83 -2.23 -6.73
C PHE A 132 -5.66 -3.53 -6.64
N PRO A 133 -5.00 -4.70 -6.55
CA PRO A 133 -5.66 -6.01 -6.68
C PRO A 133 -6.69 -6.30 -5.59
N ASP A 134 -6.56 -5.70 -4.40
CA ASP A 134 -7.52 -5.87 -3.31
C ASP A 134 -8.69 -4.88 -3.40
N SER A 135 -8.64 -3.96 -4.38
CA SER A 135 -9.63 -2.89 -4.59
C SER A 135 -10.42 -3.04 -5.88
N ILE A 136 -10.37 -4.21 -6.52
CA ILE A 136 -11.15 -4.54 -7.71
C ILE A 136 -12.64 -4.48 -7.37
N LEU A 137 -13.44 -3.96 -8.30
CA LEU A 137 -14.89 -3.92 -8.13
C LEU A 137 -15.50 -5.30 -8.38
N LYS A 138 -16.59 -5.61 -7.67
CA LYS A 138 -17.35 -6.87 -7.87
C LYS A 138 -17.86 -7.07 -9.31
N THR A 139 -17.97 -5.98 -10.08
CA THR A 139 -18.39 -5.97 -11.48
C THR A 139 -17.26 -6.21 -12.47
N GLU A 140 -16.01 -6.28 -12.01
CA GLU A 140 -14.83 -6.51 -12.84
C GLU A 140 -14.44 -7.99 -12.81
N ASN A 141 -13.84 -8.45 -13.93
CA ASN A 141 -13.37 -9.82 -14.02
C ASN A 141 -12.05 -10.00 -13.23
N ALA A 142 -12.02 -10.93 -12.30
CA ALA A 142 -10.82 -11.23 -11.51
C ALA A 142 -9.62 -11.70 -12.37
N ASN A 143 -9.86 -12.20 -13.58
CA ASN A 143 -8.82 -12.67 -14.49
C ASN A 143 -7.95 -11.55 -15.08
N ILE A 144 -8.25 -10.26 -14.81
CA ILE A 144 -7.37 -9.13 -15.18
C ILE A 144 -6.10 -9.05 -14.33
N LEU A 145 -6.03 -9.76 -13.21
CA LEU A 145 -4.85 -9.79 -12.36
C LEU A 145 -3.77 -10.67 -12.98
N SER A 146 -2.59 -10.10 -13.15
CA SER A 146 -1.40 -10.81 -13.61
C SER A 146 -0.38 -10.92 -12.47
N ASP A 147 0.40 -11.99 -12.49
CA ASP A 147 1.53 -12.15 -11.56
C ASP A 147 2.73 -11.33 -12.04
N VAL A 148 2.63 -10.02 -11.86
CA VAL A 148 3.65 -9.04 -12.27
C VAL A 148 3.97 -8.08 -11.14
N THR A 149 5.14 -7.45 -11.22
CA THR A 149 5.67 -6.58 -10.15
C THR A 149 4.71 -5.47 -9.75
N TYR A 150 4.14 -4.74 -10.67
CA TYR A 150 3.25 -3.61 -10.35
C TYR A 150 1.92 -4.04 -9.71
N THR A 151 1.45 -5.27 -9.96
CA THR A 151 0.27 -5.83 -9.29
C THR A 151 0.62 -6.27 -7.87
N ASN A 152 1.72 -6.98 -7.71
CA ASN A 152 2.10 -7.62 -6.45
C ASN A 152 2.77 -6.68 -5.44
N SER A 153 3.53 -5.68 -5.93
CA SER A 153 4.27 -4.79 -5.03
C SER A 153 3.36 -3.94 -4.13
N ILE A 154 3.82 -3.70 -2.92
CA ILE A 154 3.29 -2.65 -2.04
C ILE A 154 3.51 -1.28 -2.67
N HIS A 155 4.64 -1.08 -3.36
CA HIS A 155 4.94 0.16 -4.07
C HIS A 155 4.15 0.27 -5.36
N LYS A 156 3.62 1.45 -5.62
CA LYS A 156 2.90 1.80 -6.85
C LYS A 156 3.51 3.05 -7.47
N THR A 157 3.71 3.02 -8.78
CA THR A 157 4.13 4.19 -9.54
C THR A 157 3.04 4.56 -10.52
N TYR A 158 2.50 5.75 -10.36
CA TYR A 158 1.50 6.32 -11.27
C TYR A 158 2.06 7.51 -12.01
N VAL A 159 1.80 7.60 -13.30
CA VAL A 159 2.21 8.72 -14.14
C VAL A 159 0.97 9.47 -14.59
N CYS A 160 0.97 10.77 -14.40
CA CYS A 160 -0.12 11.64 -14.80
C CYS A 160 0.41 12.97 -15.36
N ARG A 161 -0.51 13.87 -15.72
CA ARG A 161 -0.21 15.24 -16.18
C ARG A 161 -1.00 16.28 -15.40
N MET A 162 -1.51 15.92 -14.23
CA MET A 162 -2.25 16.81 -13.33
C MET A 162 -1.27 17.65 -12.52
N LYS A 163 -1.07 18.92 -12.90
CA LYS A 163 -0.06 19.81 -12.28
C LYS A 163 -0.21 19.93 -10.76
N ASP A 164 -1.42 19.86 -10.24
CA ASP A 164 -1.69 19.97 -8.80
C ASP A 164 -1.04 18.84 -7.99
N THR A 165 -0.73 17.70 -8.62
CA THR A 165 -0.02 16.59 -7.95
C THR A 165 1.43 16.91 -7.62
N LEU A 166 2.02 17.96 -8.19
CA LEU A 166 3.34 18.45 -7.80
C LEU A 166 3.36 19.06 -6.39
N ASN A 167 2.19 19.37 -5.83
CA ASN A 167 2.04 19.85 -4.46
C ASN A 167 2.06 18.73 -3.42
N PHE A 168 2.08 17.46 -3.84
CA PHE A 168 2.20 16.35 -2.92
C PHE A 168 3.60 16.31 -2.32
N SER A 169 3.65 15.94 -1.05
CA SER A 169 4.89 15.76 -0.29
C SER A 169 4.99 14.32 0.22
N LYS A 170 6.20 13.87 0.47
CA LYS A 170 6.42 12.57 1.13
C LYS A 170 5.64 12.50 2.45
N GLY A 171 4.88 11.42 2.63
CA GLY A 171 4.01 11.22 3.79
C GLY A 171 2.58 11.73 3.61
N ASP A 172 2.27 12.46 2.52
CA ASP A 172 0.89 12.82 2.23
C ASP A 172 0.02 11.58 1.97
N ILE A 173 -1.24 11.66 2.37
CA ILE A 173 -2.20 10.57 2.26
C ILE A 173 -3.06 10.77 1.01
N LEU A 174 -3.15 9.73 0.19
CA LEU A 174 -3.93 9.72 -1.04
C LEU A 174 -5.14 8.78 -0.92
N VAL A 175 -6.33 9.31 -1.05
CA VAL A 175 -7.53 8.51 -1.30
C VAL A 175 -7.61 8.26 -2.81
N VAL A 176 -7.42 7.02 -3.20
CA VAL A 176 -7.48 6.62 -4.61
C VAL A 176 -8.93 6.59 -5.06
N TYR A 177 -9.22 7.37 -6.10
CA TYR A 177 -10.54 7.50 -6.70
C TYR A 177 -10.51 6.93 -8.12
N ARG A 178 -11.16 5.77 -8.30
CA ARG A 178 -11.33 5.16 -9.62
C ARG A 178 -12.43 5.90 -10.38
N THR A 179 -12.08 6.48 -11.50
CA THR A 179 -13.08 7.17 -12.34
C THR A 179 -14.06 6.19 -12.99
N ALA A 180 -15.18 6.70 -13.49
CA ALA A 180 -16.14 5.90 -14.25
C ALA A 180 -15.55 5.41 -15.57
N GLU A 181 -16.04 4.28 -16.03
CA GLU A 181 -15.80 3.81 -17.40
C GLU A 181 -16.47 4.73 -18.42
N PRO A 182 -15.96 4.78 -19.66
CA PRO A 182 -16.62 5.56 -20.71
C PRO A 182 -18.12 5.23 -20.82
N ARG A 183 -18.93 6.25 -20.99
CA ARG A 183 -20.40 6.17 -21.13
C ARG A 183 -21.17 5.78 -19.86
N LYS A 184 -20.52 5.53 -18.73
CA LYS A 184 -21.19 5.35 -17.44
C LYS A 184 -21.30 6.68 -16.68
N SER A 185 -22.32 6.81 -15.83
CA SER A 185 -22.47 7.97 -14.96
C SER A 185 -21.30 8.07 -14.00
N ALA A 186 -20.57 9.18 -13.99
CA ALA A 186 -19.48 9.41 -13.06
C ALA A 186 -19.98 9.39 -11.61
N GLU A 187 -21.19 9.88 -11.34
CA GLU A 187 -21.77 9.99 -10.00
C GLU A 187 -21.97 8.63 -9.33
N TYR A 188 -22.39 7.62 -10.11
CA TYR A 188 -22.74 6.30 -9.58
C TYR A 188 -21.70 5.20 -9.91
N SER A 189 -20.77 5.47 -10.81
CA SER A 189 -19.78 4.46 -11.24
C SER A 189 -18.34 4.81 -10.90
N SER A 190 -18.08 6.05 -10.46
CA SER A 190 -16.77 6.39 -9.90
C SER A 190 -16.79 6.15 -8.38
N VAL A 191 -15.69 5.64 -7.85
CA VAL A 191 -15.64 5.21 -6.45
C VAL A 191 -14.29 5.49 -5.80
N ALA A 192 -14.28 5.88 -4.52
CA ALA A 192 -13.09 5.79 -3.68
C ALA A 192 -12.88 4.31 -3.30
N THR A 193 -11.64 3.83 -3.34
CA THR A 193 -11.32 2.40 -3.26
C THR A 193 -10.21 2.05 -2.31
N SER A 194 -9.23 2.95 -2.11
CA SER A 194 -7.99 2.63 -1.42
C SER A 194 -7.41 3.87 -0.76
N ILE A 195 -6.53 3.64 0.21
CA ILE A 195 -5.70 4.69 0.81
C ILE A 195 -4.23 4.31 0.60
N CYS A 196 -3.46 5.29 0.13
CA CYS A 196 -2.03 5.19 -0.13
C CYS A 196 -1.28 6.30 0.60
N VAL A 197 0.04 6.13 0.78
CA VAL A 197 0.92 7.17 1.32
C VAL A 197 1.97 7.52 0.27
N VAL A 198 2.18 8.81 0.03
CA VAL A 198 3.16 9.31 -0.95
C VAL A 198 4.58 8.99 -0.50
N GLU A 199 5.35 8.31 -1.36
CA GLU A 199 6.78 8.08 -1.17
C GLU A 199 7.61 9.21 -1.76
N ASP A 200 7.28 9.61 -2.99
CA ASP A 200 7.99 10.63 -3.75
C ASP A 200 7.13 11.17 -4.90
N VAL A 201 7.38 12.40 -5.30
CA VAL A 201 6.78 13.00 -6.50
C VAL A 201 7.86 13.72 -7.30
N LYS A 202 7.93 13.42 -8.60
CA LYS A 202 8.95 13.98 -9.47
C LYS A 202 8.35 14.43 -10.80
N SER A 203 8.67 15.66 -11.21
CA SER A 203 8.30 16.15 -12.54
C SER A 203 9.21 15.57 -13.62
N GLN A 204 8.73 15.53 -14.85
CA GLN A 204 9.53 15.11 -16.02
C GLN A 204 10.83 15.90 -16.15
N ALA A 205 10.83 17.19 -15.83
CA ALA A 205 12.03 18.03 -15.88
C ALA A 205 13.15 17.61 -14.91
N GLY A 206 12.83 16.74 -13.94
CA GLY A 206 13.82 16.17 -13.02
C GLY A 206 14.57 14.95 -13.56
N TYR A 207 14.34 14.54 -14.82
CA TYR A 207 15.04 13.44 -15.49
C TYR A 207 15.90 14.01 -16.64
N GLU A 208 17.07 13.43 -16.83
CA GLU A 208 18.01 13.83 -17.89
C GLU A 208 17.42 13.53 -19.28
N ASP A 209 16.82 12.35 -19.41
CA ASP A 209 16.23 11.87 -20.66
C ASP A 209 15.08 10.86 -20.40
N PHE A 210 14.55 10.30 -21.49
CA PHE A 210 13.50 9.29 -21.41
C PHE A 210 13.97 7.98 -20.77
N GLU A 211 15.21 7.56 -20.99
CA GLU A 211 15.68 6.28 -20.44
C GLU A 211 15.84 6.38 -18.91
N ALA A 212 16.31 7.52 -18.40
CA ALA A 212 16.34 7.81 -16.97
C ALA A 212 14.91 7.84 -16.37
N PHE A 213 13.97 8.49 -17.06
CA PHE A 213 12.55 8.49 -16.67
C PHE A 213 11.97 7.06 -16.69
N TYR A 214 12.17 6.32 -17.77
CA TYR A 214 11.65 4.96 -17.92
C TYR A 214 12.23 4.01 -16.87
N SER A 215 13.53 4.08 -16.59
CA SER A 215 14.19 3.27 -15.58
C SER A 215 13.57 3.48 -14.17
N ASP A 216 13.27 4.73 -13.84
CA ASP A 216 12.69 5.09 -12.52
C ASP A 216 11.22 4.67 -12.39
N VAL A 217 10.47 4.66 -13.50
CA VAL A 217 9.01 4.43 -13.52
C VAL A 217 8.65 2.96 -13.72
N SER A 218 9.39 2.25 -14.58
CA SER A 218 8.94 0.96 -15.17
C SER A 218 8.71 -0.16 -14.16
N THR A 219 9.46 -0.20 -13.07
CA THR A 219 9.44 -1.33 -12.12
C THR A 219 8.09 -1.52 -11.44
N TYR A 220 7.43 -0.44 -11.07
CA TYR A 220 6.18 -0.45 -10.29
C TYR A 220 5.00 0.20 -11.02
N SER A 221 5.15 0.44 -12.32
CA SER A 221 4.14 1.08 -13.16
C SER A 221 3.45 0.10 -14.07
N VAL A 222 2.15 0.30 -14.26
CA VAL A 222 1.30 -0.45 -15.20
C VAL A 222 1.48 -0.01 -16.65
N PHE A 223 2.16 1.11 -16.89
CA PHE A 223 2.35 1.66 -18.23
C PHE A 223 3.47 0.94 -18.97
N ASN A 224 3.21 0.54 -20.22
CA ASN A 224 4.25 -0.01 -21.08
C ASN A 224 5.21 1.08 -21.64
N LYS A 225 6.37 0.67 -22.13
CA LYS A 225 7.40 1.60 -22.63
C LYS A 225 6.90 2.53 -23.74
N ASN A 226 6.06 2.01 -24.64
CA ASN A 226 5.56 2.78 -25.78
C ASN A 226 4.59 3.89 -25.34
N ASP A 227 3.72 3.59 -24.37
CA ASP A 227 2.79 4.58 -23.84
C ASP A 227 3.53 5.64 -23.02
N LEU A 228 4.49 5.23 -22.20
CA LEU A 228 5.35 6.15 -21.44
C LEU A 228 6.16 7.05 -22.39
N ARG A 229 6.66 6.51 -23.51
CA ARG A 229 7.38 7.31 -24.51
C ARG A 229 6.48 8.38 -25.15
N LYS A 230 5.28 7.99 -25.59
CA LYS A 230 4.32 8.95 -26.13
C LYS A 230 3.98 10.07 -25.15
N TRP A 231 3.77 9.73 -23.88
CA TRP A 231 3.47 10.72 -22.86
C TRP A 231 4.65 11.64 -22.55
N TYR A 232 5.85 11.07 -22.51
CA TYR A 232 7.09 11.82 -22.32
C TYR A 232 7.32 12.82 -23.46
N ASP A 233 7.12 12.40 -24.71
CA ASP A 233 7.29 13.26 -25.89
C ASP A 233 6.26 14.41 -25.94
N ILE A 234 5.04 14.19 -25.44
CA ILE A 234 4.03 15.26 -25.28
C ILE A 234 4.47 16.24 -24.17
N GLY A 235 5.19 15.75 -23.16
CA GLY A 235 5.69 16.54 -22.04
C GLY A 235 4.73 16.70 -20.89
N GLY A 236 5.28 17.20 -19.77
CA GLY A 236 4.51 17.50 -18.56
C GLY A 236 4.13 16.28 -17.73
N CYS A 237 4.84 15.17 -17.86
CA CYS A 237 4.64 13.99 -17.01
C CYS A 237 5.04 14.29 -15.57
N ILE A 238 4.23 13.78 -14.65
CA ILE A 238 4.48 13.81 -13.22
C ILE A 238 4.41 12.37 -12.73
N VAL A 239 5.45 11.93 -12.06
CA VAL A 239 5.58 10.59 -11.47
C VAL A 239 5.22 10.68 -10.01
N ILE A 240 4.27 9.86 -9.57
CA ILE A 240 3.85 9.74 -8.18
C ILE A 240 4.20 8.33 -7.74
N LYS A 241 5.07 8.21 -6.73
CA LYS A 241 5.38 6.96 -6.06
C LYS A 241 4.63 6.91 -4.73
N MET A 242 3.98 5.79 -4.43
CA MET A 242 3.16 5.65 -3.24
C MET A 242 3.16 4.21 -2.73
N THR A 243 2.97 4.02 -1.44
CA THR A 243 2.66 2.72 -0.85
C THR A 243 1.16 2.46 -0.90
N TYR A 244 0.76 1.22 -1.21
CA TYR A 244 -0.62 0.76 -1.14
C TYR A 244 -0.91 0.22 0.26
N ASN A 245 -1.47 1.05 1.14
CA ASN A 245 -1.68 0.72 2.54
C ASN A 245 -3.00 -0.03 2.77
N ILE A 246 -4.13 0.55 2.37
CA ILE A 246 -5.46 0.06 2.74
C ILE A 246 -6.34 -0.08 1.48
N ALA A 247 -7.02 -1.21 1.35
CA ALA A 247 -8.20 -1.34 0.50
C ALA A 247 -9.42 -0.98 1.36
N LEU A 248 -10.27 -0.05 0.91
CA LEU A 248 -11.52 0.22 1.61
C LEU A 248 -12.40 -1.04 1.59
N ASN A 249 -12.96 -1.45 2.72
CA ASN A 249 -13.87 -2.59 2.79
C ASN A 249 -15.16 -2.31 2.03
N ARG A 250 -15.66 -1.08 2.13
CA ARG A 250 -16.78 -0.56 1.35
C ARG A 250 -16.30 0.48 0.35
N ARG A 251 -16.62 0.29 -0.93
CA ARG A 251 -16.36 1.29 -1.98
C ARG A 251 -17.35 2.44 -1.83
N ILE A 252 -16.85 3.69 -1.87
CA ILE A 252 -17.67 4.88 -1.66
C ILE A 252 -17.90 5.53 -3.01
N THR A 253 -19.16 5.62 -3.46
CA THR A 253 -19.50 6.22 -4.75
C THR A 253 -19.25 7.73 -4.73
N ARG A 254 -19.07 8.33 -5.92
CA ARG A 254 -19.01 9.80 -6.01
C ARG A 254 -20.29 10.44 -5.47
N HIS A 255 -21.44 9.81 -5.64
CA HIS A 255 -22.70 10.26 -5.04
C HIS A 255 -22.57 10.38 -3.51
N ASP A 256 -22.11 9.31 -2.85
CA ASP A 256 -21.91 9.32 -1.40
C ASP A 256 -20.84 10.33 -0.95
N LEU A 257 -19.76 10.48 -1.72
CA LEU A 257 -18.72 11.48 -1.45
C LEU A 257 -19.26 12.91 -1.48
N ILE A 258 -20.26 13.18 -2.33
CA ILE A 258 -20.93 14.49 -2.42
C ILE A 258 -21.99 14.64 -1.34
N GLU A 259 -22.98 13.74 -1.31
CA GLU A 259 -24.20 13.92 -0.53
C GLU A 259 -24.02 13.60 0.97
N ASN A 260 -23.21 12.59 1.29
CA ASN A 260 -23.06 12.11 2.65
C ASN A 260 -21.76 12.59 3.32
N ILE A 261 -20.67 12.72 2.57
CA ILE A 261 -19.36 13.12 3.10
C ILE A 261 -19.15 14.63 2.98
N GLY A 262 -19.77 15.27 1.96
CA GLY A 262 -19.78 16.72 1.82
C GLY A 262 -18.69 17.30 0.92
N ILE A 263 -18.17 16.51 -0.04
CA ILE A 263 -17.27 17.04 -1.07
C ILE A 263 -18.08 17.84 -2.07
N PRO A 264 -17.69 19.10 -2.37
CA PRO A 264 -18.45 19.93 -3.30
C PRO A 264 -18.60 19.26 -4.68
N ARG A 265 -19.82 19.26 -5.23
CA ARG A 265 -20.12 18.71 -6.55
C ARG A 265 -19.28 19.37 -7.65
N THR A 266 -18.94 20.64 -7.49
CA THR A 266 -18.13 21.45 -8.41
C THR A 266 -16.63 21.29 -8.23
N ALA A 267 -16.17 20.47 -7.27
CA ALA A 267 -14.76 20.24 -7.04
C ALA A 267 -14.08 19.60 -8.28
N TYR A 268 -12.78 19.86 -8.44
CA TYR A 268 -11.98 19.21 -9.48
C TYR A 268 -11.62 17.79 -9.09
N TRP A 269 -12.35 16.83 -9.63
CA TRP A 269 -12.23 15.40 -9.29
C TRP A 269 -10.96 14.70 -9.80
N GLY A 270 -10.08 15.40 -10.50
CA GLY A 270 -8.79 14.85 -10.94
C GLY A 270 -7.81 14.67 -9.78
N CYS A 271 -7.61 15.77 -9.06
CA CYS A 271 -6.75 15.83 -7.87
C CYS A 271 -7.24 16.97 -6.99
N MET A 272 -7.53 16.69 -5.72
CA MET A 272 -7.96 17.75 -4.79
C MET A 272 -7.46 17.48 -3.37
N LYS A 273 -7.09 18.54 -2.66
CA LYS A 273 -6.84 18.49 -1.23
C LYS A 273 -8.16 18.39 -0.47
N ILE A 274 -8.20 17.56 0.56
CA ILE A 274 -9.34 17.38 1.47
C ILE A 274 -8.95 17.71 2.90
N SER A 275 -9.92 18.09 3.73
CA SER A 275 -9.71 18.30 5.16
C SER A 275 -9.57 16.99 5.93
N ASN A 276 -9.04 17.07 7.14
CA ASN A 276 -9.00 15.91 8.04
C ASN A 276 -10.41 15.36 8.30
N GLU A 277 -11.40 16.24 8.48
CA GLU A 277 -12.80 15.86 8.70
C GLU A 277 -13.37 15.05 7.51
N ILE A 278 -13.10 15.48 6.28
CA ILE A 278 -13.53 14.75 5.08
C ILE A 278 -12.83 13.39 5.01
N PHE A 279 -11.53 13.35 5.32
CA PHE A 279 -10.77 12.09 5.35
C PHE A 279 -11.34 11.12 6.39
N ASP A 280 -11.66 11.58 7.58
CA ASP A 280 -12.26 10.76 8.64
C ASP A 280 -13.60 10.16 8.23
N LYS A 281 -14.47 10.96 7.61
CA LYS A 281 -15.73 10.46 7.05
C LYS A 281 -15.51 9.43 5.95
N ILE A 282 -14.43 9.55 5.16
CA ILE A 282 -14.06 8.54 4.14
C ILE A 282 -13.59 7.24 4.82
N VAL A 283 -12.80 7.33 5.87
CA VAL A 283 -12.32 6.17 6.66
C VAL A 283 -13.51 5.42 7.24
N GLU A 284 -14.42 6.12 7.91
CA GLU A 284 -15.65 5.56 8.48
C GLU A 284 -16.55 4.94 7.41
N ALA A 285 -16.91 5.69 6.37
CA ALA A 285 -17.79 5.21 5.30
C ALA A 285 -17.16 4.06 4.49
N GLY A 286 -15.83 4.01 4.42
CA GLY A 286 -15.05 2.95 3.78
C GLY A 286 -14.90 1.70 4.63
N GLU A 287 -15.44 1.71 5.86
CA GLU A 287 -15.34 0.62 6.84
C GLU A 287 -13.89 0.19 7.05
N VAL A 288 -12.98 1.18 7.15
CA VAL A 288 -11.56 0.94 7.45
C VAL A 288 -11.41 0.61 8.92
N ASP A 289 -10.62 -0.42 9.23
CA ASP A 289 -10.26 -0.73 10.61
C ASP A 289 -9.40 0.41 11.18
N GLU A 290 -9.85 0.99 12.30
CA GLU A 290 -9.17 2.14 12.92
C GLU A 290 -7.74 1.81 13.36
N SER A 291 -7.41 0.54 13.58
CA SER A 291 -6.04 0.10 13.93
C SER A 291 -5.00 0.40 12.83
N PHE A 292 -5.44 0.69 11.59
CA PHE A 292 -4.54 1.21 10.55
C PHE A 292 -4.15 2.67 10.74
N ILE A 293 -4.90 3.43 11.55
CA ILE A 293 -4.78 4.88 11.66
C ILE A 293 -4.15 5.25 12.99
N ILE A 294 -2.99 5.89 12.95
CA ILE A 294 -2.33 6.43 14.13
C ILE A 294 -2.91 7.82 14.43
N HIS A 295 -3.28 8.05 15.69
CA HIS A 295 -3.89 9.27 16.18
C HIS A 295 -2.91 10.17 16.94
#